data_7200795505ac8e1a2da4b0a6849ffd42
#
_entry.id   7200795505ac8e1a2da4b0a6849ffd42
#
_cell.length_a   1.000
_cell.length_b   1.000
_cell.length_c   1.000
_cell.angle_alpha   90.00
_cell.angle_beta   90.00
_cell.angle_gamma   90.00
#
_symmetry.space_group_name_H-M   'P 1'
#
loop_
_entity.id
_entity.type
_entity.pdbx_description
1 polymer ?
#
loop_
_entity_poly.entity_id
_entity_poly.type
_entity_poly.pdbx_seq_one_letter_code
_entity_poly.pdbx_strand_id
1 'polypeptide(L)'
;MFQKLVSDYKSKEAENPKRILFVRDGNTPPSERDSMLKVIQEYRDEMGIDFCWVSVRKQGCPRLLKFDENEQIVDDLPNKGHWISWSDDSAWIWPTGSPNLKVGMPGIPQGINFTITENFVTNPLSIDEISKLLICHSHASQSQPYNSTRLPFVMHLADRQAKAMGNEEIPVD
;
A
#
# COMPACT_ATOMS: atom_id res chain seq x y z
N MET A 1 -3.79 -10.45 16.21
CA MET A 1 -3.04 -10.37 14.93
C MET A 1 -1.69 -9.67 15.09
N PHE A 2 -1.60 -8.47 15.61
CA PHE A 2 -0.35 -7.72 15.83
C PHE A 2 0.69 -8.50 16.66
N GLN A 3 0.31 -9.00 17.83
CA GLN A 3 1.18 -9.78 18.71
C GLN A 3 1.84 -10.94 17.97
N LYS A 4 1.08 -11.66 17.15
CA LYS A 4 1.61 -12.76 16.35
C LYS A 4 2.64 -12.28 15.32
N LEU A 5 2.37 -11.18 14.61
CA LEU A 5 3.31 -10.63 13.63
C LEU A 5 4.63 -10.20 14.27
N VAL A 6 4.58 -9.51 15.42
CA VAL A 6 5.78 -9.09 16.15
C VAL A 6 6.53 -10.30 16.69
N SER A 7 5.82 -11.30 17.24
CA SER A 7 6.43 -12.55 17.71
C SER A 7 7.09 -13.33 16.58
N ASP A 8 6.42 -13.47 15.44
CA ASP A 8 6.95 -14.17 14.26
C ASP A 8 8.19 -13.44 13.69
N TYR A 9 8.18 -12.11 13.66
CA TYR A 9 9.36 -11.32 13.26
C TYR A 9 10.53 -11.55 14.23
N LYS A 10 10.29 -11.40 15.53
CA LYS A 10 11.28 -11.60 16.57
C LYS A 10 11.90 -13.01 16.54
N SER A 11 11.11 -14.01 16.23
CA SER A 11 11.59 -15.40 16.13
C SER A 11 12.55 -15.61 14.95
N LYS A 12 12.44 -14.80 13.90
CA LYS A 12 13.27 -14.90 12.68
C LYS A 12 14.52 -14.02 12.76
N GLU A 13 14.36 -12.79 13.25
CA GLU A 13 15.41 -11.77 13.22
C GLU A 13 16.14 -11.61 14.57
N ALA A 14 15.70 -12.31 15.62
CA ALA A 14 16.20 -12.21 17.01
C ALA A 14 16.06 -10.82 17.65
N GLU A 15 15.47 -9.85 16.98
CA GLU A 15 15.25 -8.49 17.42
C GLU A 15 13.78 -8.07 17.25
N ASN A 16 13.37 -7.02 17.96
CA ASN A 16 12.08 -6.39 17.69
C ASN A 16 12.14 -5.57 16.40
N PRO A 17 11.05 -5.50 15.61
CA PRO A 17 10.99 -4.57 14.50
C PRO A 17 11.17 -3.13 15.02
N LYS A 18 11.99 -2.35 14.37
CA LYS A 18 12.18 -0.92 14.74
C LYS A 18 11.01 -0.06 14.27
N ARG A 19 10.41 -0.44 13.15
CA ARG A 19 9.32 0.31 12.53
C ARG A 19 8.33 -0.63 11.84
N ILE A 20 7.05 -0.32 12.00
CA ILE A 20 5.97 -1.03 11.32
C ILE A 20 5.21 -0.04 10.43
N LEU A 21 5.16 -0.33 9.13
CA LEU A 21 4.25 0.34 8.20
C LEU A 21 2.97 -0.49 8.08
N PHE A 22 1.88 0.03 8.60
CA PHE A 22 0.57 -0.58 8.50
C PHE A 22 -0.18 0.00 7.31
N VAL A 23 -0.55 -0.85 6.35
CA VAL A 23 -1.26 -0.45 5.14
C VAL A 23 -2.65 -1.05 5.15
N ARG A 24 -3.68 -0.21 5.09
CA ARG A 24 -5.08 -0.60 5.12
C ARG A 24 -5.81 -0.20 3.83
N ASP A 25 -6.67 -1.08 3.34
CA ASP A 25 -7.57 -0.77 2.23
C ASP A 25 -8.82 -0.03 2.75
N GLY A 26 -9.13 1.11 2.14
CA GLY A 26 -10.30 1.91 2.43
C GLY A 26 -10.24 2.74 3.71
N ASN A 27 -11.39 3.26 4.10
CA ASN A 27 -11.55 4.08 5.30
C ASN A 27 -11.53 3.22 6.56
N THR A 28 -10.97 3.78 7.62
CA THR A 28 -10.99 3.16 8.94
C THR A 28 -12.18 3.71 9.73
N PRO A 29 -13.11 2.86 10.19
CA PRO A 29 -14.15 3.28 11.11
C PRO A 29 -13.54 3.86 12.40
N PRO A 30 -14.16 4.87 13.03
CA PRO A 30 -13.62 5.50 14.24
C PRO A 30 -13.33 4.49 15.37
N SER A 31 -14.24 3.54 15.61
CA SER A 31 -14.06 2.51 16.65
C SER A 31 -12.87 1.59 16.39
N GLU A 32 -12.60 1.25 15.13
CA GLU A 32 -11.43 0.47 14.74
C GLU A 32 -10.15 1.29 14.91
N ARG A 33 -10.19 2.56 14.50
CA ARG A 33 -9.07 3.49 14.68
C ARG A 33 -8.70 3.61 16.16
N ASP A 34 -9.65 3.87 17.04
CA ASP A 34 -9.41 4.03 18.47
C ASP A 34 -8.82 2.75 19.09
N SER A 35 -9.31 1.59 18.67
CA SER A 35 -8.77 0.30 19.10
C SER A 35 -7.33 0.08 18.65
N MET A 36 -7.04 0.43 17.39
CA MET A 36 -5.69 0.33 16.83
C MET A 36 -4.72 1.30 17.51
N LEU A 37 -5.15 2.54 17.79
CA LEU A 37 -4.31 3.53 18.48
C LEU A 37 -3.87 3.05 19.86
N LYS A 38 -4.76 2.40 20.60
CA LYS A 38 -4.41 1.80 21.91
C LYS A 38 -3.31 0.74 21.76
N VAL A 39 -3.48 -0.18 20.81
CA VAL A 39 -2.49 -1.22 20.54
C VAL A 39 -1.15 -0.62 20.10
N ILE A 40 -1.17 0.37 19.21
CA ILE A 40 0.04 1.07 18.76
C ILE A 40 0.75 1.72 19.95
N GLN A 41 0.00 2.39 20.85
CA GLN A 41 0.58 3.05 22.01
C GLN A 41 1.26 2.03 22.95
N GLU A 42 0.59 0.92 23.25
CA GLU A 42 1.17 -0.17 24.07
C GLU A 42 2.51 -0.66 23.49
N TYR A 43 2.56 -0.95 22.18
CA TYR A 43 3.80 -1.42 21.55
C TYR A 43 4.92 -0.38 21.50
N ARG A 44 4.56 0.90 21.37
CA ARG A 44 5.54 1.99 21.43
C ARG A 44 6.13 2.11 22.85
N ASP A 45 5.29 2.09 23.86
CA ASP A 45 5.71 2.27 25.25
C ASP A 45 6.52 1.07 25.76
N GLU A 46 6.14 -0.15 25.37
CA GLU A 46 6.80 -1.37 25.85
C GLU A 46 8.06 -1.75 25.03
N MET A 47 8.05 -1.54 23.73
CA MET A 47 9.06 -2.09 22.81
C MET A 47 9.81 -1.03 22.01
N GLY A 48 9.42 0.23 22.10
CA GLY A 48 10.04 1.32 21.33
C GLY A 48 9.83 1.20 19.81
N ILE A 49 8.72 0.57 19.38
CA ILE A 49 8.42 0.35 17.96
C ILE A 49 7.72 1.58 17.38
N ASP A 50 8.30 2.13 16.34
CA ASP A 50 7.69 3.21 15.55
C ASP A 50 6.58 2.68 14.64
N PHE A 51 5.49 3.44 14.49
CA PHE A 51 4.37 3.09 13.63
C PHE A 51 4.03 4.18 12.62
N CYS A 52 3.82 3.78 11.38
CA CYS A 52 3.18 4.60 10.36
C CYS A 52 1.94 3.87 9.84
N TRP A 53 0.81 4.53 9.88
CA TRP A 53 -0.47 3.99 9.38
C TRP A 53 -0.86 4.71 8.11
N VAL A 54 -1.06 3.96 7.05
CA VAL A 54 -1.43 4.44 5.72
C VAL A 54 -2.75 3.81 5.29
N SER A 55 -3.71 4.65 4.92
CA SER A 55 -4.95 4.22 4.28
C SER A 55 -4.82 4.34 2.76
N VAL A 56 -5.14 3.27 2.05
CA VAL A 56 -5.07 3.19 0.59
C VAL A 56 -6.47 3.09 0.01
N ARG A 57 -6.75 3.88 -1.03
CA ARG A 57 -8.02 3.82 -1.77
C ARG A 57 -7.77 3.49 -3.23
N LYS A 58 -8.51 2.53 -3.74
CA LYS A 58 -8.46 2.10 -5.14
C LYS A 58 -9.19 3.06 -6.08
N GLN A 59 -9.92 4.02 -5.53
CA GLN A 59 -10.74 5.00 -6.26
C GLN A 59 -10.27 6.43 -5.96
N GLY A 60 -10.72 7.39 -6.78
CA GLY A 60 -10.41 8.80 -6.58
C GLY A 60 -9.02 9.23 -7.03
N CYS A 61 -8.28 8.37 -7.74
CA CYS A 61 -7.01 8.74 -8.36
C CYS A 61 -7.27 9.20 -9.80
N PRO A 62 -6.71 10.35 -10.21
CA PRO A 62 -6.84 10.81 -11.59
C PRO A 62 -6.12 9.87 -12.55
N ARG A 63 -6.47 9.95 -13.82
CA ARG A 63 -5.76 9.25 -14.88
C ARG A 63 -4.59 10.08 -15.34
N LEU A 64 -3.42 9.47 -15.50
CA LEU A 64 -2.29 10.11 -16.13
C LEU A 64 -2.40 10.00 -17.65
N LEU A 65 -2.25 11.12 -18.32
CA LEU A 65 -2.14 11.21 -19.76
C LEU A 65 -0.75 11.77 -20.08
N LYS A 66 -0.15 11.28 -21.14
CA LYS A 66 1.09 11.83 -21.69
C LYS A 66 0.75 12.60 -22.94
N PHE A 67 1.33 13.79 -23.08
CA PHE A 67 1.19 14.64 -24.25
C PHE A 67 2.54 14.70 -24.96
N ASP A 68 2.51 14.80 -26.28
CA ASP A 68 3.68 15.10 -27.10
C ASP A 68 3.97 16.61 -27.15
N GLU A 69 4.98 16.97 -27.95
CA GLU A 69 5.38 18.37 -28.12
C GLU A 69 4.31 19.22 -28.84
N ASN A 70 3.33 18.59 -29.47
CA ASN A 70 2.19 19.23 -30.16
C ASN A 70 0.91 19.22 -29.30
N GLU A 71 1.02 18.93 -28.01
CA GLU A 71 -0.12 18.81 -27.08
C GLU A 71 -1.14 17.73 -27.47
N GLN A 72 -0.73 16.75 -28.27
CA GLN A 72 -1.57 15.59 -28.61
C GLN A 72 -1.37 14.47 -27.60
N ILE A 73 -2.47 13.80 -27.23
CA ILE A 73 -2.40 12.63 -26.36
C ILE A 73 -1.68 11.52 -27.10
N VAL A 74 -0.59 11.05 -26.54
CA VAL A 74 0.14 9.90 -27.07
C VAL A 74 -0.25 8.63 -26.33
N ASP A 75 -0.35 7.53 -27.06
CA ASP A 75 -0.62 6.19 -26.50
C ASP A 75 0.52 5.64 -25.62
N ASP A 76 1.62 6.40 -25.51
CA ASP A 76 2.73 6.05 -24.65
C ASP A 76 2.43 6.44 -23.21
N LEU A 77 2.10 5.44 -22.42
CA LEU A 77 1.73 5.63 -21.04
C LEU A 77 2.93 6.03 -20.17
N PRO A 78 2.70 6.82 -19.10
CA PRO A 78 3.77 7.20 -18.19
C PRO A 78 4.53 5.98 -17.66
N ASN A 79 5.83 6.13 -17.46
CA ASN A 79 6.67 5.10 -16.87
C ASN A 79 6.10 4.65 -15.50
N LYS A 80 6.42 3.40 -15.13
CA LYS A 80 6.05 2.85 -13.82
C LYS A 80 6.64 3.68 -12.69
N GLY A 81 5.90 3.76 -11.58
CA GLY A 81 6.44 4.32 -10.35
C GLY A 81 6.35 5.83 -10.24
N HIS A 82 5.37 6.45 -10.87
CA HIS A 82 5.07 7.86 -10.66
C HIS A 82 4.22 8.08 -9.40
N TRP A 83 4.45 9.21 -8.74
CA TRP A 83 3.57 9.72 -7.68
C TRP A 83 3.47 11.24 -7.77
N ILE A 84 2.38 11.77 -7.24
CA ILE A 84 2.11 13.19 -7.11
C ILE A 84 1.56 13.43 -5.71
N SER A 85 2.31 14.14 -4.88
CA SER A 85 1.84 14.61 -3.57
C SER A 85 0.89 15.79 -3.79
N TRP A 86 -0.32 15.70 -3.23
CA TRP A 86 -1.29 16.78 -3.31
C TRP A 86 -1.59 17.42 -1.94
N SER A 87 -1.04 16.82 -0.87
CA SER A 87 -0.95 17.42 0.48
C SER A 87 0.28 16.84 1.19
N ASP A 88 0.55 17.31 2.42
CA ASP A 88 1.67 16.84 3.23
C ASP A 88 1.50 15.39 3.70
N ASP A 89 0.27 14.89 3.72
CA ASP A 89 -0.09 13.56 4.18
C ASP A 89 -0.68 12.65 3.10
N SER A 90 -0.87 13.14 1.88
CA SER A 90 -1.60 12.40 0.85
C SER A 90 -0.96 12.51 -0.52
N ALA A 91 -0.97 11.40 -1.26
CA ALA A 91 -0.50 11.37 -2.64
C ALA A 91 -1.28 10.36 -3.49
N TRP A 92 -1.20 10.59 -4.79
CA TRP A 92 -1.56 9.61 -5.81
C TRP A 92 -0.31 8.89 -6.27
N ILE A 93 -0.37 7.56 -6.38
CA ILE A 93 0.72 6.75 -6.93
C ILE A 93 0.22 5.87 -8.07
N TRP A 94 1.07 5.69 -9.08
CA TRP A 94 0.84 4.79 -10.22
C TRP A 94 1.93 3.74 -10.23
N PRO A 95 1.76 2.65 -9.48
CA PRO A 95 2.76 1.59 -9.37
C PRO A 95 2.95 0.83 -10.67
N THR A 96 1.87 0.72 -11.46
CA THR A 96 1.89 0.09 -12.78
C THR A 96 1.98 1.17 -13.84
N GLY A 97 3.05 1.11 -14.66
CA GLY A 97 3.06 1.77 -15.96
C GLY A 97 2.22 0.98 -16.96
N SER A 98 2.29 1.35 -18.23
CA SER A 98 1.84 0.46 -19.28
C SER A 98 2.57 -0.87 -19.11
N PRO A 99 1.92 -1.96 -18.75
CA PRO A 99 2.44 -3.22 -19.17
C PRO A 99 2.55 -3.11 -20.69
N ASN A 100 3.42 -3.85 -21.32
CA ASN A 100 3.32 -4.09 -22.75
C ASN A 100 1.87 -4.51 -23.01
N LEU A 101 1.01 -3.53 -23.23
CA LEU A 101 -0.40 -3.75 -23.51
C LEU A 101 -0.38 -4.60 -24.75
N LYS A 102 -0.74 -5.85 -24.62
CA LYS A 102 -1.03 -6.69 -25.77
C LYS A 102 -1.95 -5.85 -26.62
N VAL A 103 -1.50 -5.54 -27.81
CA VAL A 103 -2.22 -4.77 -28.81
C VAL A 103 -3.71 -5.16 -28.72
N GLY A 104 -4.56 -4.21 -28.34
CA GLY A 104 -6.00 -4.45 -28.25
C GLY A 104 -6.63 -4.43 -26.85
N MET A 105 -5.86 -4.24 -25.74
CA MET A 105 -6.47 -4.00 -24.42
C MET A 105 -6.38 -2.52 -24.06
N PRO A 106 -7.48 -1.76 -24.14
CA PRO A 106 -7.50 -0.38 -23.67
C PRO A 106 -7.43 -0.37 -22.13
N GLY A 107 -6.35 0.12 -21.59
CA GLY A 107 -6.22 0.27 -20.14
C GLY A 107 -5.26 1.36 -19.75
N ILE A 108 -5.79 2.54 -19.44
CA ILE A 108 -5.00 3.59 -18.79
C ILE A 108 -4.65 3.08 -17.39
N PRO A 109 -3.37 3.13 -16.95
CA PRO A 109 -3.00 2.72 -15.61
C PRO A 109 -3.84 3.45 -14.58
N GLN A 110 -4.49 2.68 -13.73
CA GLN A 110 -5.25 3.24 -12.62
C GLN A 110 -4.30 3.38 -11.43
N GLY A 111 -4.13 4.61 -11.00
CA GLY A 111 -3.43 4.90 -9.77
C GLY A 111 -4.22 4.48 -8.54
N ILE A 112 -3.58 4.59 -7.40
CA ILE A 112 -4.20 4.50 -6.08
C ILE A 112 -3.95 5.79 -5.33
N ASN A 113 -4.90 6.17 -4.49
CA ASN A 113 -4.77 7.27 -3.55
C ASN A 113 -4.36 6.69 -2.21
N PHE A 114 -3.40 7.31 -1.53
CA PHE A 114 -3.11 6.96 -0.16
C PHE A 114 -3.01 8.21 0.72
N THR A 115 -3.30 8.02 1.98
CA THR A 115 -3.23 9.07 3.01
C THR A 115 -2.53 8.50 4.23
N ILE A 116 -1.59 9.23 4.80
CA ILE A 116 -1.00 8.94 6.10
C ILE A 116 -2.05 9.25 7.15
N THR A 117 -2.60 8.22 7.77
CA THR A 117 -3.63 8.38 8.79
C THR A 117 -3.01 8.72 10.14
N GLU A 118 -1.90 8.07 10.46
CA GLU A 118 -1.12 8.30 11.69
C GLU A 118 0.37 8.06 11.42
N ASN A 119 1.20 8.89 12.04
CA ASN A 119 2.66 8.80 11.88
C ASN A 119 3.35 8.93 13.24
N PHE A 120 3.38 7.85 13.98
CA PHE A 120 4.02 7.74 15.29
C PHE A 120 5.46 7.24 15.16
N VAL A 121 6.26 8.01 14.47
CA VAL A 121 7.66 7.69 14.20
C VAL A 121 8.53 8.77 14.79
N THR A 122 9.61 8.39 15.45
CA THR A 122 10.60 9.32 16.02
C THR A 122 11.16 10.24 14.93
N ASN A 123 11.32 9.70 13.73
CA ASN A 123 11.69 10.42 12.52
C ASN A 123 10.56 10.21 11.50
N PRO A 124 9.57 11.11 11.39
CA PRO A 124 8.41 10.95 10.52
C PRO A 124 8.82 10.65 9.08
N LEU A 125 8.22 9.60 8.51
CA LEU A 125 8.39 9.31 7.09
C LEU A 125 7.70 10.40 6.27
N SER A 126 8.41 10.95 5.32
CA SER A 126 7.85 11.87 4.35
C SER A 126 6.89 11.14 3.40
N ILE A 127 6.00 11.91 2.77
CA ILE A 127 5.09 11.39 1.75
C ILE A 127 5.84 10.73 0.59
N ASP A 128 7.02 11.24 0.24
CA ASP A 128 7.86 10.71 -0.83
C ASP A 128 8.48 9.36 -0.45
N GLU A 129 8.93 9.21 0.79
CA GLU A 129 9.48 7.93 1.28
C GLU A 129 8.41 6.86 1.30
N ILE A 130 7.20 7.19 1.76
CA ILE A 130 6.07 6.26 1.75
C ILE A 130 5.65 5.92 0.33
N SER A 131 5.59 6.91 -0.59
CA SER A 131 5.31 6.66 -2.00
C SER A 131 6.29 5.67 -2.62
N LYS A 132 7.58 5.86 -2.39
CA LYS A 132 8.63 4.94 -2.85
C LYS A 132 8.46 3.54 -2.27
N LEU A 133 8.20 3.43 -0.96
CA LEU A 133 7.97 2.14 -0.30
C LEU A 133 6.77 1.40 -0.91
N LEU A 134 5.62 2.07 -1.08
CA LEU A 134 4.42 1.47 -1.65
C LEU A 134 4.65 1.03 -3.11
N ILE A 135 5.37 1.82 -3.90
CA ILE A 135 5.76 1.46 -5.27
C ILE A 135 6.69 0.24 -5.27
N CYS A 136 7.73 0.24 -4.43
CA CYS A 136 8.63 -0.92 -4.30
C CYS A 136 7.88 -2.19 -3.91
N HIS A 137 6.94 -2.11 -2.96
CA HIS A 137 6.09 -3.23 -2.58
C HIS A 137 5.17 -3.72 -3.71
N SER A 138 4.77 -2.84 -4.61
CA SER A 138 3.99 -3.22 -5.79
C SER A 138 4.82 -3.97 -6.85
N HIS A 139 6.15 -3.82 -6.82
CA HIS A 139 7.09 -4.54 -7.67
C HIS A 139 7.62 -5.84 -7.04
N ALA A 140 7.42 -6.04 -5.74
CA ALA A 140 7.93 -7.18 -5.00
C ALA A 140 7.09 -8.46 -5.12
N SER A 141 6.19 -8.55 -6.11
CA SER A 141 5.33 -9.72 -6.29
C SER A 141 6.12 -10.94 -6.78
N GLN A 142 6.22 -11.96 -5.93
CA GLN A 142 6.86 -13.22 -6.29
C GLN A 142 6.09 -14.02 -7.35
N SER A 143 4.77 -13.84 -7.42
CA SER A 143 3.92 -14.52 -8.40
C SER A 143 4.02 -13.89 -9.81
N GLN A 144 4.47 -12.66 -9.88
CA GLN A 144 4.66 -11.93 -11.15
C GLN A 144 5.95 -11.09 -11.09
N PRO A 145 7.13 -11.71 -11.11
CA PRO A 145 8.40 -11.02 -10.87
C PRO A 145 8.72 -9.96 -11.92
N TYR A 146 8.10 -10.03 -13.10
CA TYR A 146 8.31 -9.07 -14.21
C TYR A 146 7.21 -8.02 -14.32
N ASN A 147 6.12 -8.15 -13.59
CA ASN A 147 4.99 -7.25 -13.63
C ASN A 147 4.73 -6.64 -12.26
N SER A 148 4.70 -5.31 -12.20
CA SER A 148 4.22 -4.62 -11.01
C SER A 148 2.72 -4.84 -10.84
N THR A 149 2.28 -4.95 -9.60
CA THR A 149 0.87 -5.02 -9.26
C THR A 149 0.34 -3.62 -8.95
N ARG A 150 -0.95 -3.37 -9.19
CA ARG A 150 -1.59 -2.09 -8.87
C ARG A 150 -1.53 -1.79 -7.36
N LEU A 151 -1.71 -2.82 -6.53
CA LEU A 151 -1.67 -2.70 -5.08
C LEU A 151 -0.32 -3.15 -4.54
N PRO A 152 0.16 -2.57 -3.42
CA PRO A 152 1.29 -3.12 -2.69
C PRO A 152 1.12 -4.60 -2.38
N PHE A 153 2.19 -5.38 -2.48
CA PHE A 153 2.16 -6.83 -2.36
C PHE A 153 1.52 -7.32 -1.05
N VAL A 154 1.76 -6.60 0.06
CA VAL A 154 1.15 -6.92 1.36
C VAL A 154 -0.37 -6.85 1.33
N MET A 155 -0.96 -5.95 0.54
CA MET A 155 -2.42 -5.86 0.38
C MET A 155 -2.97 -7.03 -0.44
N HIS A 156 -2.24 -7.49 -1.46
CA HIS A 156 -2.62 -8.70 -2.21
C HIS A 156 -2.60 -9.94 -1.33
N LEU A 157 -1.61 -10.07 -0.45
CA LEU A 157 -1.55 -11.16 0.51
C LEU A 157 -2.73 -11.11 1.49
N ALA A 158 -3.04 -9.93 2.03
CA ALA A 158 -4.18 -9.74 2.92
C ALA A 158 -5.51 -10.10 2.25
N ASP A 159 -5.74 -9.63 1.02
CA ASP A 159 -6.94 -9.96 0.23
C ASP A 159 -7.06 -11.47 -0.03
N ARG A 160 -5.96 -12.14 -0.33
CA ARG A 160 -5.96 -13.61 -0.54
C ARG A 160 -6.27 -14.36 0.75
N GLN A 161 -5.71 -13.91 1.87
CA GLN A 161 -5.92 -14.55 3.16
C GLN A 161 -7.35 -14.36 3.64
N ALA A 162 -7.91 -13.16 3.49
CA ALA A 162 -9.31 -12.87 3.81
C ALA A 162 -10.28 -13.73 2.99
N LYS A 163 -10.00 -13.92 1.68
CA LYS A 163 -10.81 -14.81 0.81
C LYS A 163 -10.71 -16.27 1.22
N ALA A 164 -9.52 -16.74 1.62
CA ALA A 164 -9.34 -18.11 2.07
C ALA A 164 -10.14 -18.37 3.36
N MET A 165 -10.08 -17.47 4.33
CA MET A 165 -10.83 -17.56 5.59
C MET A 165 -12.35 -17.50 5.36
N GLY A 166 -12.82 -16.62 4.45
CA GLY A 166 -14.25 -16.52 4.13
C GLY A 166 -14.82 -17.74 3.41
N ASN A 167 -13.98 -18.53 2.74
CA ASN A 167 -14.40 -19.81 2.11
C ASN A 167 -14.42 -20.99 3.10
N GLU A 168 -13.73 -20.88 4.24
CA GLU A 168 -13.73 -21.92 5.28
C GLU A 168 -14.95 -21.80 6.23
N GLU A 169 -15.65 -20.67 6.23
CA GLU A 169 -16.79 -20.43 7.12
C GLU A 169 -18.16 -20.79 6.52
N ILE A 170 -18.23 -21.44 5.37
CA ILE A 170 -19.49 -21.97 4.82
C ILE A 170 -19.52 -23.47 5.03
N PRO A 171 -20.09 -23.98 6.14
CA PRO A 171 -20.45 -25.38 6.23
C PRO A 171 -21.56 -25.58 5.19
N VAL A 172 -21.31 -26.42 4.22
CA VAL A 172 -22.36 -26.93 3.32
C VAL A 172 -23.13 -27.98 4.13
N ASP A 173 -24.30 -27.58 4.66
CA ASP A 173 -25.31 -28.50 5.15
C ASP A 173 -26.02 -29.18 3.96
#